data_a30dce9692719ab00854f9693c5248fd
#
_entry.id   a30dce9692719ab00854f9693c5248fd
#
_cell.length_a   1.000
_cell.length_b   1.000
_cell.length_c   1.000
_cell.angle_alpha   90.00
_cell.angle_beta   90.00
_cell.angle_gamma   90.00
#
_symmetry.space_group_name_H-M   'P 1'
#
loop_
_entity.id
_entity.type
_entity.pdbx_description
1 polymer ?
#
loop_
_entity_poly.entity_id
_entity_poly.type
_entity_poly.pdbx_seq_one_letter_code
_entity_poly.pdbx_strand_id
1 'polypeptide(L)'
;MKKRIRCLLLVFLFCLVLCVGAAAAEQTGAQLSYVTDAAGLLSENEDMLLEKMAESVSQKYGVGVYIVTVEDYRDFHSEGVYKATYTIYHECTMGEGPNRDGIMLLLSMDDRDWAMFCYGSRCEYAFNSYGQQKLEKVFLDNFGENDWYGGFEDYVKECSVYLEKASAGKPVRASLFIPILIVIGLSLLAAAAVVAVIW
;
A
#
# COMPACT_ATOMS: atom_id res chain seq x y z
N MET A 1 -57.11 35.10 9.26
CA MET A 1 -56.62 33.71 9.30
C MET A 1 -55.96 33.25 7.98
N LYS A 2 -56.52 33.48 6.82
CA LYS A 2 -55.99 32.99 5.51
C LYS A 2 -54.61 33.56 5.13
N LYS A 3 -54.22 34.79 5.51
CA LYS A 3 -52.88 35.38 5.23
C LYS A 3 -51.75 34.75 6.07
N ARG A 4 -52.02 34.36 7.32
CA ARG A 4 -51.01 33.74 8.22
C ARG A 4 -50.68 32.30 7.81
N ILE A 5 -51.65 31.57 7.27
CA ILE A 5 -51.48 30.20 6.77
C ILE A 5 -50.64 30.21 5.47
N ARG A 6 -50.81 31.22 4.59
CA ARG A 6 -49.99 31.36 3.37
C ARG A 6 -48.53 31.71 3.66
N CYS A 7 -48.28 32.53 4.70
CA CYS A 7 -46.88 32.82 5.14
C CYS A 7 -46.19 31.57 5.74
N LEU A 8 -46.94 30.78 6.54
CA LEU A 8 -46.40 29.53 7.10
C LEU A 8 -46.08 28.48 6.02
N LEU A 9 -46.94 28.37 4.99
CA LEU A 9 -46.72 27.49 3.85
C LEU A 9 -45.53 27.91 2.99
N LEU A 10 -45.30 29.21 2.79
CA LEU A 10 -44.13 29.73 2.05
C LEU A 10 -42.83 29.55 2.83
N VAL A 11 -42.83 29.70 4.15
CA VAL A 11 -41.66 29.45 4.99
C VAL A 11 -41.33 27.96 5.02
N PHE A 12 -42.33 27.07 5.07
CA PHE A 12 -42.13 25.63 5.02
C PHE A 12 -41.59 25.16 3.66
N LEU A 13 -42.11 25.75 2.56
CA LEU A 13 -41.62 25.44 1.21
C LEU A 13 -40.19 25.99 0.99
N PHE A 14 -39.84 27.14 1.59
CA PHE A 14 -38.49 27.71 1.53
C PHE A 14 -37.48 26.92 2.34
N CYS A 15 -37.88 26.34 3.49
CA CYS A 15 -37.03 25.42 4.25
C CYS A 15 -36.80 24.08 3.53
N LEU A 16 -37.83 23.59 2.76
CA LEU A 16 -37.67 22.36 1.99
C LEU A 16 -36.73 22.50 0.81
N VAL A 17 -36.61 23.70 0.22
CA VAL A 17 -35.67 23.99 -0.87
C VAL A 17 -34.22 24.17 -0.33
N LEU A 18 -34.04 24.57 0.92
CA LEU A 18 -32.71 24.68 1.55
C LEU A 18 -32.16 23.33 2.04
N CYS A 19 -32.98 22.28 2.17
CA CYS A 19 -32.53 20.94 2.54
C CYS A 19 -32.01 20.07 1.36
N VAL A 20 -32.14 20.54 0.11
CA VAL A 20 -31.66 19.82 -1.09
C VAL A 20 -30.24 20.25 -1.50
N GLY A 21 -29.62 21.16 -0.73
CA GLY A 21 -28.29 21.72 -1.05
C GLY A 21 -27.14 21.27 -0.15
N ALA A 22 -27.34 20.31 0.75
CA ALA A 22 -26.26 19.62 1.45
C ALA A 22 -25.98 18.29 0.76
N ALA A 23 -25.71 18.33 -0.56
CA ALA A 23 -24.79 17.36 -1.13
C ALA A 23 -23.48 17.61 -0.42
N ALA A 24 -23.08 16.66 0.43
CA ALA A 24 -21.72 16.61 0.90
C ALA A 24 -20.83 16.85 -0.33
N ALA A 25 -20.01 17.89 -0.29
CA ALA A 25 -18.85 17.93 -1.13
C ALA A 25 -18.04 16.72 -0.67
N GLU A 26 -18.23 15.55 -1.31
CA GLU A 26 -17.21 14.55 -1.38
C GLU A 26 -15.99 15.31 -1.87
N GLN A 27 -15.01 15.44 -1.00
CA GLN A 27 -13.66 15.73 -1.43
C GLN A 27 -13.27 14.50 -2.27
N THR A 28 -13.59 14.56 -3.53
CA THR A 28 -13.00 13.71 -4.56
C THR A 28 -11.55 14.16 -4.68
N GLY A 29 -10.71 13.75 -3.74
CA GLY A 29 -9.30 13.56 -4.05
C GLY A 29 -9.30 12.65 -5.28
N ALA A 30 -8.60 13.02 -6.33
CA ALA A 30 -8.51 12.20 -7.52
C ALA A 30 -7.96 10.83 -7.09
N GLN A 31 -8.83 9.83 -7.05
CA GLN A 31 -8.40 8.46 -6.76
C GLN A 31 -7.56 8.01 -7.96
N LEU A 32 -6.30 7.72 -7.72
CA LEU A 32 -5.42 7.16 -8.73
C LEU A 32 -5.86 5.75 -9.10
N SER A 33 -5.60 5.33 -10.33
CA SER A 33 -5.70 3.93 -10.76
C SER A 33 -4.72 3.04 -9.99
N TYR A 34 -4.85 1.74 -10.11
CA TYR A 34 -3.90 0.81 -9.47
C TYR A 34 -2.49 0.96 -10.03
N VAL A 35 -2.38 1.35 -11.31
CA VAL A 35 -1.12 1.72 -11.96
C VAL A 35 -1.22 3.16 -12.44
N THR A 36 -0.25 3.99 -12.07
CA THR A 36 -0.15 5.39 -12.49
C THR A 36 1.27 5.65 -12.95
N ASP A 37 1.49 5.56 -14.25
CA ASP A 37 2.82 5.74 -14.86
C ASP A 37 3.04 7.17 -15.34
N ALA A 38 3.29 8.10 -14.39
CA ALA A 38 3.54 9.49 -14.74
C ALA A 38 4.94 9.73 -15.31
N ALA A 39 5.89 8.82 -15.08
CA ALA A 39 7.22 8.89 -15.67
C ALA A 39 7.30 8.30 -17.09
N GLY A 40 6.23 7.67 -17.58
CA GLY A 40 6.16 7.14 -18.95
C GLY A 40 7.09 5.96 -19.21
N LEU A 41 7.24 5.06 -18.26
CA LEU A 41 8.13 3.90 -18.35
C LEU A 41 7.51 2.72 -19.08
N LEU A 42 6.18 2.69 -19.15
CA LEU A 42 5.38 1.60 -19.69
C LEU A 42 4.79 1.98 -21.04
N SER A 43 4.65 1.01 -21.93
CA SER A 43 3.79 1.16 -23.09
C SER A 43 2.31 1.09 -22.66
N GLU A 44 1.40 1.64 -23.47
CA GLU A 44 -0.06 1.58 -23.20
C GLU A 44 -0.57 0.15 -22.93
N ASN A 45 0.00 -0.84 -23.63
CA ASN A 45 -0.39 -2.24 -23.45
C ASN A 45 0.13 -2.82 -22.11
N GLU A 46 1.35 -2.49 -21.73
CA GLU A 46 1.95 -2.92 -20.44
C GLU A 46 1.22 -2.29 -19.27
N ASP A 47 0.93 -0.99 -19.34
CA ASP A 47 0.14 -0.26 -18.33
C ASP A 47 -1.23 -0.92 -18.14
N MET A 48 -1.96 -1.16 -19.23
CA MET A 48 -3.27 -1.81 -19.18
C MET A 48 -3.21 -3.24 -18.61
N LEU A 49 -2.16 -4.00 -18.90
CA LEU A 49 -1.99 -5.37 -18.36
C LEU A 49 -1.70 -5.34 -16.86
N LEU A 50 -0.81 -4.45 -16.42
CA LEU A 50 -0.49 -4.28 -15.00
C LEU A 50 -1.69 -3.75 -14.22
N GLU A 51 -2.43 -2.77 -14.76
CA GLU A 51 -3.66 -2.25 -14.14
C GLU A 51 -4.66 -3.37 -13.86
N LYS A 52 -4.98 -4.20 -14.87
CA LYS A 52 -5.90 -5.33 -14.72
C LYS A 52 -5.39 -6.37 -13.70
N MET A 53 -4.08 -6.60 -13.67
CA MET A 53 -3.49 -7.55 -12.74
C MET A 53 -3.58 -7.01 -11.31
N ALA A 54 -3.19 -5.76 -11.07
CA ALA A 54 -3.24 -5.11 -9.78
C ALA A 54 -4.69 -4.97 -9.27
N GLU A 55 -5.63 -4.58 -10.13
CA GLU A 55 -7.06 -4.54 -9.84
C GLU A 55 -7.59 -5.90 -9.40
N SER A 56 -7.31 -6.96 -10.18
CA SER A 56 -7.76 -8.32 -9.87
C SER A 56 -7.26 -8.81 -8.51
N VAL A 57 -5.99 -8.55 -8.18
CA VAL A 57 -5.40 -8.89 -6.88
C VAL A 57 -6.06 -8.08 -5.76
N SER A 58 -6.20 -6.79 -5.96
CA SER A 58 -6.77 -5.87 -4.97
C SER A 58 -8.21 -6.23 -4.63
N GLN A 59 -9.05 -6.46 -5.63
CA GLN A 59 -10.45 -6.85 -5.44
C GLN A 59 -10.58 -8.21 -4.77
N LYS A 60 -9.74 -9.18 -5.15
CA LYS A 60 -9.77 -10.54 -4.60
C LYS A 60 -9.50 -10.56 -3.09
N TYR A 61 -8.58 -9.74 -2.62
CA TYR A 61 -8.13 -9.78 -1.23
C TYR A 61 -8.61 -8.60 -0.38
N GLY A 62 -9.19 -7.56 -1.00
CA GLY A 62 -9.62 -6.33 -0.33
C GLY A 62 -8.44 -5.56 0.28
N VAL A 63 -7.30 -5.59 -0.38
CA VAL A 63 -6.08 -4.85 -0.08
C VAL A 63 -5.54 -4.29 -1.40
N GLY A 64 -5.47 -2.98 -1.54
CA GLY A 64 -5.01 -2.33 -2.76
C GLY A 64 -3.54 -2.61 -3.04
N VAL A 65 -3.21 -2.95 -4.27
CA VAL A 65 -1.83 -3.11 -4.74
C VAL A 65 -1.58 -2.06 -5.80
N TYR A 66 -0.73 -1.08 -5.50
CA TYR A 66 -0.54 0.11 -6.31
C TYR A 66 0.88 0.23 -6.82
N ILE A 67 1.01 0.74 -8.04
CA ILE A 67 2.27 1.13 -8.68
C ILE A 67 2.12 2.60 -9.08
N VAL A 68 3.06 3.42 -8.66
CA VAL A 68 3.12 4.84 -9.06
C VAL A 68 4.53 5.13 -9.54
N THR A 69 4.67 5.70 -10.73
CA THR A 69 5.94 6.24 -11.20
C THR A 69 5.85 7.75 -11.32
N VAL A 70 6.91 8.44 -10.98
CA VAL A 70 7.02 9.89 -11.07
C VAL A 70 8.39 10.29 -11.61
N GLU A 71 8.51 11.46 -12.20
CA GLU A 71 9.82 11.98 -12.59
C GLU A 71 10.65 12.33 -11.37
N ASP A 72 10.13 13.17 -10.47
CA ASP A 72 10.80 13.58 -9.24
C ASP A 72 9.86 13.47 -8.03
N TYR A 73 10.22 12.66 -7.04
CA TYR A 73 9.44 12.51 -5.82
C TYR A 73 9.36 13.80 -5.00
N ARG A 74 10.29 14.75 -5.21
CA ARG A 74 10.36 16.02 -4.49
C ARG A 74 9.18 16.94 -4.79
N ASP A 75 8.49 16.72 -5.90
CA ASP A 75 7.24 17.42 -6.24
C ASP A 75 6.12 17.11 -5.24
N PHE A 76 6.22 15.97 -4.53
CA PHE A 76 5.26 15.54 -3.52
C PHE A 76 5.79 15.72 -2.10
N HIS A 77 7.08 15.47 -1.85
CA HIS A 77 7.68 15.66 -0.53
C HIS A 77 9.22 15.73 -0.62
N SER A 78 9.80 16.82 -0.10
CA SER A 78 11.25 17.09 -0.20
C SER A 78 12.13 16.25 0.76
N GLU A 79 11.53 15.59 1.78
CA GLU A 79 12.29 14.87 2.81
C GLU A 79 12.56 13.38 2.46
N GLY A 80 12.33 12.98 1.22
CA GLY A 80 12.68 11.64 0.71
C GLY A 80 11.50 10.87 0.13
N VAL A 81 11.85 9.89 -0.70
CA VAL A 81 10.89 9.09 -1.49
C VAL A 81 9.84 8.38 -0.61
N TYR A 82 10.20 7.88 0.57
CA TYR A 82 9.23 7.26 1.47
C TYR A 82 8.15 8.24 1.95
N LYS A 83 8.53 9.49 2.26
CA LYS A 83 7.57 10.51 2.65
C LYS A 83 6.70 10.98 1.48
N ALA A 84 7.26 11.03 0.28
CA ALA A 84 6.50 11.27 -0.92
C ALA A 84 5.46 10.15 -1.15
N THR A 85 5.87 8.88 -0.99
CA THR A 85 4.96 7.73 -1.08
C THR A 85 3.81 7.83 -0.07
N TYR A 86 4.13 8.16 1.17
CA TYR A 86 3.13 8.41 2.22
C TYR A 86 2.15 9.53 1.82
N THR A 87 2.67 10.66 1.34
CA THR A 87 1.88 11.83 0.94
C THR A 87 0.93 11.47 -0.20
N ILE A 88 1.42 10.86 -1.28
CA ILE A 88 0.60 10.44 -2.42
C ILE A 88 -0.49 9.47 -1.97
N TYR A 89 -0.16 8.46 -1.16
CA TYR A 89 -1.13 7.49 -0.66
C TYR A 89 -2.29 8.14 0.08
N HIS A 90 -2.00 9.11 0.95
CA HIS A 90 -3.01 9.76 1.78
C HIS A 90 -3.80 10.83 1.03
N GLU A 91 -3.16 11.65 0.22
CA GLU A 91 -3.81 12.74 -0.53
C GLU A 91 -4.70 12.21 -1.66
N CYS A 92 -4.26 11.15 -2.35
CA CYS A 92 -5.06 10.49 -3.38
C CYS A 92 -6.07 9.47 -2.81
N THR A 93 -6.25 9.42 -1.51
CA THR A 93 -7.24 8.56 -0.82
C THR A 93 -7.13 7.08 -1.23
N MET A 94 -5.90 6.58 -1.38
CA MET A 94 -5.63 5.20 -1.81
C MET A 94 -5.97 4.18 -0.72
N GLY A 95 -6.13 2.91 -1.11
CA GLY A 95 -6.44 1.78 -0.23
C GLY A 95 -7.87 1.28 -0.35
N GLU A 96 -8.06 0.00 -0.08
CA GLU A 96 -9.34 -0.70 -0.19
C GLU A 96 -10.13 -0.70 1.13
N GLY A 97 -11.44 -0.55 0.99
CA GLY A 97 -12.38 -0.63 2.10
C GLY A 97 -12.26 0.49 3.14
N PRO A 98 -12.99 0.39 4.27
CA PRO A 98 -13.08 1.47 5.26
C PRO A 98 -11.75 1.71 6.01
N ASN A 99 -10.87 0.72 6.07
CA ASN A 99 -9.56 0.84 6.70
C ASN A 99 -8.48 1.30 5.73
N ARG A 100 -8.82 1.49 4.46
CA ARG A 100 -7.87 1.88 3.41
C ARG A 100 -6.64 0.95 3.38
N ASP A 101 -6.90 -0.37 3.41
CA ASP A 101 -5.83 -1.36 3.36
C ASP A 101 -5.16 -1.36 1.98
N GLY A 102 -3.85 -1.20 1.92
CA GLY A 102 -3.12 -1.24 0.65
C GLY A 102 -1.60 -1.09 0.78
N ILE A 103 -0.91 -1.56 -0.24
CA ILE A 103 0.53 -1.39 -0.43
C ILE A 103 0.78 -0.63 -1.74
N MET A 104 1.66 0.36 -1.71
CA MET A 104 2.06 1.15 -2.87
C MET A 104 3.57 1.08 -3.06
N LEU A 105 4.00 0.81 -4.28
CA LEU A 105 5.37 0.97 -4.75
C LEU A 105 5.45 2.27 -5.53
N LEU A 106 6.27 3.21 -5.06
CA LEU A 106 6.63 4.43 -5.77
C LEU A 106 8.03 4.28 -6.36
N LEU A 107 8.19 4.61 -7.64
CA LEU A 107 9.48 4.73 -8.32
C LEU A 107 9.62 6.17 -8.84
N SER A 108 10.70 6.83 -8.47
CA SER A 108 11.09 8.17 -8.92
C SER A 108 12.31 8.10 -9.82
N MET A 109 12.23 8.66 -11.01
CA MET A 109 13.24 8.45 -12.05
C MET A 109 14.44 9.39 -11.96
N ASP A 110 14.29 10.58 -11.38
CA ASP A 110 15.39 11.57 -11.32
C ASP A 110 16.62 10.99 -10.59
N ASP A 111 16.42 10.39 -9.42
CA ASP A 111 17.47 9.72 -8.65
C ASP A 111 17.41 8.18 -8.78
N ARG A 112 16.45 7.63 -9.51
CA ARG A 112 16.12 6.19 -9.56
C ARG A 112 15.88 5.61 -8.16
N ASP A 113 15.19 6.41 -7.33
CA ASP A 113 14.87 6.07 -5.96
C ASP A 113 13.46 5.49 -5.86
N TRP A 114 13.24 4.64 -4.89
CA TRP A 114 11.95 3.95 -4.72
C TRP A 114 11.60 3.77 -3.25
N ALA A 115 10.32 3.62 -2.98
CA ALA A 115 9.84 3.22 -1.66
C ALA A 115 8.55 2.40 -1.76
N MET A 116 8.35 1.52 -0.78
CA MET A 116 7.07 0.88 -0.53
C MET A 116 6.42 1.46 0.72
N PHE A 117 5.12 1.71 0.63
CA PHE A 117 4.29 2.14 1.76
C PHE A 117 3.12 1.19 1.92
N CYS A 118 2.97 0.64 3.12
CA CYS A 118 1.90 -0.28 3.49
C CYS A 118 1.04 0.38 4.57
N TYR A 119 -0.27 0.39 4.36
CA TYR A 119 -1.24 0.98 5.28
C TYR A 119 -2.45 0.07 5.50
N GLY A 120 -2.98 0.12 6.73
CA GLY A 120 -4.13 -0.68 7.14
C GLY A 120 -3.74 -2.05 7.69
N SER A 121 -4.57 -2.56 8.60
CA SER A 121 -4.26 -3.75 9.40
C SER A 121 -4.10 -5.03 8.58
N ARG A 122 -4.84 -5.17 7.47
CA ARG A 122 -4.71 -6.32 6.57
C ARG A 122 -3.41 -6.24 5.78
N CYS A 123 -3.05 -5.05 5.29
CA CYS A 123 -1.79 -4.83 4.61
C CYS A 123 -0.61 -5.11 5.53
N GLU A 124 -0.57 -4.52 6.72
CA GLU A 124 0.50 -4.73 7.71
C GLU A 124 0.62 -6.20 8.14
N TYR A 125 -0.51 -6.91 8.20
CA TYR A 125 -0.51 -8.34 8.48
C TYR A 125 0.13 -9.16 7.35
N ALA A 126 -0.16 -8.84 6.09
CA ALA A 126 0.41 -9.52 4.93
C ALA A 126 1.87 -9.11 4.67
N PHE A 127 2.15 -7.81 4.71
CA PHE A 127 3.43 -7.19 4.34
C PHE A 127 4.16 -6.60 5.54
N ASN A 128 4.48 -7.43 6.54
CA ASN A 128 5.34 -7.00 7.64
C ASN A 128 6.77 -6.70 7.14
N SER A 129 7.62 -6.08 8.00
CA SER A 129 8.98 -5.66 7.61
C SER A 129 9.82 -6.75 6.93
N TYR A 130 9.70 -8.01 7.39
CA TYR A 130 10.40 -9.12 6.75
C TYR A 130 9.84 -9.43 5.36
N GLY A 131 8.51 -9.41 5.21
CA GLY A 131 7.83 -9.60 3.94
C GLY A 131 8.22 -8.51 2.92
N GLN A 132 8.24 -7.25 3.34
CA GLN A 132 8.66 -6.14 2.50
C GLN A 132 10.11 -6.28 2.05
N GLN A 133 11.05 -6.64 2.94
CA GLN A 133 12.44 -6.91 2.58
C GLN A 133 12.62 -8.08 1.59
N LYS A 134 11.69 -9.03 1.56
CA LYS A 134 11.69 -10.10 0.58
C LYS A 134 11.10 -9.64 -0.75
N LEU A 135 10.01 -8.86 -0.67
CA LEU A 135 9.32 -8.33 -1.82
C LEU A 135 10.22 -7.40 -2.66
N GLU A 136 11.01 -6.53 -2.00
CA GLU A 136 11.93 -5.64 -2.70
C GLU A 136 12.93 -6.39 -3.59
N LYS A 137 13.41 -7.55 -3.16
CA LYS A 137 14.38 -8.36 -3.92
C LYS A 137 13.79 -8.96 -5.20
N VAL A 138 12.48 -9.01 -5.31
CA VAL A 138 11.79 -9.62 -6.45
C VAL A 138 11.84 -8.70 -7.67
N PHE A 139 11.76 -7.38 -7.47
CA PHE A 139 11.72 -6.42 -8.57
C PHE A 139 13.04 -5.64 -8.78
N LEU A 140 13.92 -5.58 -7.77
CA LEU A 140 15.14 -4.77 -7.87
C LEU A 140 16.12 -5.23 -8.96
N ASP A 141 16.22 -6.52 -9.21
CA ASP A 141 17.11 -7.04 -10.26
C ASP A 141 16.61 -6.55 -11.64
N ASN A 142 15.31 -6.62 -11.90
CA ASN A 142 14.69 -6.12 -13.12
C ASN A 142 14.89 -4.60 -13.27
N PHE A 143 14.70 -3.84 -12.20
CA PHE A 143 14.94 -2.39 -12.21
C PHE A 143 16.39 -2.04 -12.50
N GLY A 144 17.34 -2.86 -12.03
CA GLY A 144 18.76 -2.75 -12.34
C GLY A 144 19.06 -2.89 -13.84
N GLU A 145 18.27 -3.70 -14.54
CA GLU A 145 18.38 -3.95 -15.99
C GLU A 145 17.49 -3.02 -16.83
N ASN A 146 16.74 -2.10 -16.22
CA ASN A 146 15.73 -1.24 -16.82
C ASN A 146 14.50 -2.01 -17.37
N ASP A 147 14.28 -3.22 -16.90
CA ASP A 147 13.06 -3.97 -17.17
C ASP A 147 11.94 -3.55 -16.21
N TRP A 148 11.35 -2.37 -16.48
CA TRP A 148 10.34 -1.78 -15.63
C TRP A 148 9.07 -2.64 -15.57
N TYR A 149 8.59 -3.09 -16.74
CA TYR A 149 7.41 -3.93 -16.81
C TYR A 149 7.61 -5.25 -16.05
N GLY A 150 8.71 -5.95 -16.29
CA GLY A 150 9.01 -7.20 -15.59
C GLY A 150 9.11 -7.01 -14.07
N GLY A 151 9.74 -5.93 -13.62
CA GLY A 151 9.82 -5.62 -12.20
C GLY A 151 8.47 -5.33 -11.55
N PHE A 152 7.61 -4.56 -12.21
CA PHE A 152 6.27 -4.29 -11.71
C PHE A 152 5.36 -5.53 -11.77
N GLU A 153 5.48 -6.34 -12.81
CA GLU A 153 4.74 -7.59 -12.95
C GLU A 153 5.09 -8.55 -11.80
N ASP A 154 6.38 -8.71 -11.53
CA ASP A 154 6.87 -9.55 -10.44
C ASP A 154 6.43 -9.03 -9.07
N TYR A 155 6.45 -7.70 -8.86
CA TYR A 155 5.91 -7.08 -7.65
C TYR A 155 4.43 -7.45 -7.43
N VAL A 156 3.57 -7.28 -8.44
CA VAL A 156 2.14 -7.58 -8.31
C VAL A 156 1.89 -9.07 -8.09
N LYS A 157 2.63 -9.94 -8.81
CA LYS A 157 2.55 -11.40 -8.62
C LYS A 157 2.91 -11.81 -7.20
N GLU A 158 4.01 -11.30 -6.67
CA GLU A 158 4.45 -11.65 -5.32
C GLU A 158 3.54 -11.05 -4.26
N CYS A 159 2.98 -9.84 -4.47
CA CYS A 159 1.92 -9.30 -3.62
C CYS A 159 0.72 -10.26 -3.55
N SER A 160 0.29 -10.82 -4.67
CA SER A 160 -0.79 -11.83 -4.68
C SER A 160 -0.46 -13.06 -3.83
N VAL A 161 0.78 -13.58 -3.93
CA VAL A 161 1.25 -14.72 -3.12
C VAL A 161 1.22 -14.40 -1.62
N TYR A 162 1.63 -13.18 -1.24
CA TYR A 162 1.64 -12.77 0.17
C TYR A 162 0.24 -12.59 0.72
N LEU A 163 -0.65 -12.00 -0.06
CA LEU A 163 -2.05 -11.83 0.31
C LEU A 163 -2.78 -13.17 0.41
N GLU A 164 -2.48 -14.12 -0.48
CA GLU A 164 -3.01 -15.50 -0.39
C GLU A 164 -2.56 -16.19 0.90
N LYS A 165 -1.26 -16.15 1.22
CA LYS A 165 -0.74 -16.71 2.47
C LYS A 165 -1.33 -16.03 3.70
N ALA A 166 -1.49 -14.72 3.67
CA ALA A 166 -2.09 -13.97 4.76
C ALA A 166 -3.56 -14.33 4.98
N SER A 167 -4.34 -14.47 3.89
CA SER A 167 -5.75 -14.89 3.95
C SER A 167 -5.91 -16.31 4.51
N ALA A 168 -4.93 -17.18 4.26
CA ALA A 168 -4.86 -18.51 4.86
C ALA A 168 -4.32 -18.54 6.33
N GLY A 169 -4.10 -17.37 6.94
CA GLY A 169 -3.58 -17.24 8.31
C GLY A 169 -2.09 -17.57 8.45
N LYS A 170 -1.34 -17.61 7.34
CA LYS A 170 0.09 -17.95 7.30
C LYS A 170 0.91 -16.88 6.60
N PRO A 171 0.90 -15.62 7.07
CA PRO A 171 1.63 -14.54 6.43
C PRO A 171 3.13 -14.83 6.40
N VAL A 172 3.82 -14.23 5.44
CA VAL A 172 5.27 -14.37 5.30
C VAL A 172 5.97 -13.76 6.52
N ARG A 173 6.74 -14.56 7.24
CA ARG A 173 7.44 -14.20 8.48
C ARG A 173 8.87 -14.74 8.49
N ALA A 174 9.75 -14.07 9.22
CA ALA A 174 11.08 -14.60 9.50
C ALA A 174 10.95 -15.94 10.29
N SER A 175 11.74 -16.92 9.90
CA SER A 175 11.82 -18.15 10.65
C SER A 175 12.55 -17.91 11.97
N LEU A 176 11.91 -18.22 13.08
CA LEU A 176 12.51 -18.15 14.40
C LEU A 176 13.33 -19.41 14.75
N PHE A 177 13.31 -20.43 13.90
CA PHE A 177 13.95 -21.72 14.19
C PHE A 177 15.47 -21.60 14.36
N ILE A 178 16.14 -20.90 13.44
CA ILE A 178 17.60 -20.70 13.49
C ILE A 178 18.02 -19.90 14.73
N PRO A 179 17.47 -18.71 15.03
CA PRO A 179 17.84 -17.96 16.24
C PRO A 179 17.57 -18.74 17.53
N ILE A 180 16.49 -19.53 17.60
CA ILE A 180 16.20 -20.38 18.76
C ILE A 180 17.29 -21.44 18.94
N LEU A 181 17.72 -22.13 17.87
CA LEU A 181 18.79 -23.11 17.94
C LEU A 181 20.13 -22.49 18.38
N ILE A 182 20.45 -21.27 17.92
CA ILE A 182 21.65 -20.55 18.34
C ILE A 182 21.61 -20.26 19.85
N VAL A 183 20.47 -19.77 20.37
CA VAL A 183 20.31 -19.48 21.80
C VAL A 183 20.45 -20.75 22.62
N ILE A 184 19.83 -21.87 22.20
CA ILE A 184 19.98 -23.17 22.89
C ILE A 184 21.44 -23.60 22.85
N GLY A 185 22.11 -23.53 21.71
CA GLY A 185 23.53 -23.92 21.59
C GLY A 185 24.45 -23.11 22.51
N LEU A 186 24.29 -21.78 22.54
CA LEU A 186 25.04 -20.90 23.41
C LEU A 186 24.79 -21.17 24.89
N SER A 187 23.56 -21.44 25.29
CA SER A 187 23.19 -21.74 26.66
C SER A 187 23.80 -23.07 27.12
N LEU A 188 23.86 -24.11 26.28
CA LEU A 188 24.52 -25.36 26.55
C LEU A 188 26.04 -25.22 26.71
N LEU A 189 26.68 -24.41 25.84
CA LEU A 189 28.11 -24.11 25.94
C LEU A 189 28.44 -23.38 27.25
N ALA A 190 27.63 -22.39 27.62
CA ALA A 190 27.82 -21.67 28.88
C ALA A 190 27.67 -22.61 30.11
N ALA A 191 26.68 -23.49 30.09
CA ALA A 191 26.50 -24.47 31.16
C ALA A 191 27.67 -25.44 31.26
N ALA A 192 28.20 -25.94 30.13
CA ALA A 192 29.37 -26.81 30.08
C ALA A 192 30.64 -26.12 30.62
N ALA A 193 30.83 -24.84 30.29
CA ALA A 193 31.95 -24.06 30.80
C ALA A 193 31.90 -23.87 32.32
N VAL A 194 30.72 -23.59 32.87
CA VAL A 194 30.53 -23.48 34.33
C VAL A 194 30.84 -24.81 35.03
N VAL A 195 30.38 -25.93 34.51
CA VAL A 195 30.67 -27.27 35.07
C VAL A 195 32.18 -27.56 35.03
N ALA A 196 32.87 -27.21 33.92
CA ALA A 196 34.30 -27.41 33.75
C ALA A 196 35.17 -26.57 34.73
N VAL A 197 34.66 -25.44 35.22
CA VAL A 197 35.34 -24.58 36.20
C VAL A 197 35.14 -25.07 37.64
N ILE A 198 34.03 -25.74 37.88
CA ILE A 198 33.69 -26.23 39.24
C ILE A 198 34.32 -27.59 39.54
N TRP A 199 34.70 -28.34 38.49
CA TRP A 199 35.44 -29.60 38.60
C TRP A 199 36.92 -29.38 38.42
#